data_aa567b1198af81b4bac46ea35c8dbe2c
#
_entry.id   aa567b1198af81b4bac46ea35c8dbe2c
#
_cell.length_a   1.000
_cell.length_b   1.000
_cell.length_c   1.000
_cell.angle_alpha   90.00
_cell.angle_beta   90.00
_cell.angle_gamma   90.00
#
_symmetry.space_group_name_H-M   'P 1'
#
loop_
_entity.id
_entity.type
_entity.pdbx_description
1 polymer ?
#
loop_
_entity_poly.entity_id
_entity_poly.type
_entity_poly.pdbx_seq_one_letter_code
_entity_poly.pdbx_strand_id
1 'polypeptide(L)'
;MRIADCGIKIRAMPGGPTSLNPQSTIRNLQSSRAIFIDRDGTLNEDIGYVSNPDQLTLYPWAAEAVRLINNSGRKAIVITNQSGIARGLYTEDTLARIHSRLIKDLAREGARIDGVYYCPHHPAVGEPPYRRACECRKPRTGMLDAASLEYGIDLGRSFVIGDKASDMELAENAGARGALVLTGYGSETLAHPDRWPCKPAVIADNLLEAVRQILDSDVAQS
;
A
#
# COMPACT_ATOMS: atom_id res chain seq x y z
N MET A 1 14.58 -15.50 -10.33
CA MET A 1 13.22 -15.15 -10.75
C MET A 1 13.17 -13.64 -10.76
N ARG A 2 12.85 -13.00 -11.88
CA ARG A 2 12.99 -11.53 -12.00
C ARG A 2 11.78 -10.85 -11.38
N ILE A 3 12.00 -9.77 -10.61
CA ILE A 3 10.99 -8.90 -9.99
C ILE A 3 9.98 -8.32 -11.02
N ALA A 4 10.31 -8.39 -12.31
CA ALA A 4 9.52 -7.92 -13.44
C ALA A 4 8.16 -8.65 -13.66
N ASP A 5 7.91 -9.78 -12.98
CA ASP A 5 6.70 -10.60 -13.18
C ASP A 5 5.59 -10.32 -12.17
N CYS A 6 5.79 -9.40 -11.25
CA CYS A 6 4.77 -8.93 -10.32
C CYS A 6 4.12 -7.67 -10.86
N GLY A 7 2.81 -7.55 -10.73
CA GLY A 7 1.95 -6.51 -11.28
C GLY A 7 2.58 -5.11 -11.29
N ILE A 8 2.44 -4.47 -12.43
CA ILE A 8 3.19 -3.27 -12.81
C ILE A 8 2.57 -2.04 -12.16
N LYS A 9 3.43 -1.18 -11.73
CA LYS A 9 3.37 0.17 -11.22
C LYS A 9 2.56 1.13 -12.08
N ILE A 10 1.66 1.89 -11.46
CA ILE A 10 1.21 3.18 -11.97
C ILE A 10 1.99 4.28 -11.22
N ARG A 11 2.90 4.97 -11.93
CA ARG A 11 3.63 6.12 -11.39
C ARG A 11 2.73 7.35 -11.44
N ALA A 12 2.54 8.06 -10.33
CA ALA A 12 2.07 9.43 -10.38
C ALA A 12 3.09 10.26 -11.15
N MET A 13 2.66 10.97 -12.21
CA MET A 13 3.56 11.78 -13.05
C MET A 13 4.22 12.87 -12.19
N PRO A 14 5.55 13.02 -12.20
CA PRO A 14 6.19 14.20 -11.64
C PRO A 14 5.90 15.39 -12.55
N GLY A 15 5.48 16.51 -11.99
CA GLY A 15 5.38 17.77 -12.71
C GLY A 15 6.76 18.25 -13.17
N GLY A 16 6.93 18.42 -14.48
CA GLY A 16 7.97 19.21 -15.12
C GLY A 16 9.38 18.61 -15.24
N PRO A 17 10.13 18.97 -16.30
CA PRO A 17 11.47 18.44 -16.55
C PRO A 17 12.50 19.15 -15.68
N THR A 18 13.16 18.43 -14.78
CA THR A 18 14.42 18.89 -14.18
C THR A 18 15.58 18.25 -14.92
N SER A 19 16.39 19.10 -15.56
CA SER A 19 17.64 18.76 -16.24
C SER A 19 18.58 17.99 -15.31
N LEU A 20 19.05 16.85 -15.76
CA LEU A 20 20.05 16.05 -15.07
C LEU A 20 21.41 16.75 -15.14
N ASN A 21 21.91 17.27 -14.01
CA ASN A 21 23.29 17.69 -13.84
C ASN A 21 24.09 16.52 -13.25
N PRO A 22 25.16 16.01 -13.92
CA PRO A 22 25.88 14.81 -13.49
C PRO A 22 26.80 14.99 -12.26
N GLN A 23 26.91 16.16 -11.67
CA GLN A 23 27.91 16.47 -10.64
C GLN A 23 27.41 16.58 -9.20
N SER A 24 26.18 16.14 -8.88
CA SER A 24 25.68 16.15 -7.49
C SER A 24 25.51 14.74 -6.90
N THR A 25 26.50 13.86 -7.07
CA THR A 25 26.43 12.45 -6.64
C THR A 25 27.14 12.23 -5.30
N ILE A 26 26.84 13.02 -4.30
CA ILE A 26 26.89 12.59 -2.88
C ILE A 26 25.65 13.19 -2.22
N ARG A 27 24.47 12.70 -2.57
CA ARG A 27 23.32 12.83 -1.69
C ARG A 27 23.57 11.91 -0.51
N ASN A 28 23.69 12.50 0.67
CA ASN A 28 23.56 11.82 1.95
C ASN A 28 22.44 10.77 1.81
N LEU A 29 22.77 9.47 1.78
CA LEU A 29 21.84 8.35 1.64
C LEU A 29 21.06 8.20 2.95
N GLN A 30 20.27 9.21 3.29
CA GLN A 30 19.24 9.06 4.30
C GLN A 30 18.16 8.17 3.66
N SER A 31 18.11 6.90 4.07
CA SER A 31 17.09 5.96 3.61
C SER A 31 15.70 6.54 3.83
N SER A 32 14.87 6.49 2.79
CA SER A 32 13.49 6.99 2.86
C SER A 32 12.66 6.13 3.81
N ARG A 33 11.71 6.73 4.51
CA ARG A 33 10.69 6.02 5.29
C ARG A 33 9.38 6.01 4.50
N ALA A 34 8.59 4.95 4.65
CA ALA A 34 7.31 4.83 3.98
C ALA A 34 6.18 4.42 4.93
N ILE A 35 4.96 4.75 4.53
CA ILE A 35 3.75 4.11 5.00
C ILE A 35 3.14 3.40 3.79
N PHE A 36 3.15 2.07 3.85
CA PHE A 36 2.48 1.20 2.90
C PHE A 36 1.04 1.02 3.33
N ILE A 37 0.10 1.23 2.42
CA ILE A 37 -1.32 1.32 2.73
C ILE A 37 -2.07 0.29 1.88
N ASP A 38 -2.82 -0.63 2.50
CA ASP A 38 -3.76 -1.44 1.74
C ASP A 38 -4.85 -0.56 1.11
N ARG A 39 -5.44 -1.02 0.04
CA ARG A 39 -6.45 -0.27 -0.70
C ARG A 39 -7.84 -0.51 -0.14
N ASP A 40 -8.36 -1.72 -0.36
CA ASP A 40 -9.74 -2.08 -0.08
C ASP A 40 -9.93 -2.36 1.43
N GLY A 41 -10.82 -1.64 2.08
CA GLY A 41 -11.02 -1.68 3.53
C GLY A 41 -10.13 -0.70 4.33
N THR A 42 -9.17 -0.02 3.66
CA THR A 42 -8.23 0.90 4.32
C THR A 42 -8.28 2.31 3.73
N LEU A 43 -8.05 2.48 2.41
CA LEU A 43 -8.21 3.75 1.69
C LEU A 43 -9.64 3.96 1.18
N ASN A 44 -10.26 2.91 0.70
CA ASN A 44 -11.63 2.90 0.20
C ASN A 44 -12.44 1.77 0.85
N GLU A 45 -13.77 1.88 0.75
CA GLU A 45 -14.69 0.84 1.19
C GLU A 45 -14.38 -0.49 0.50
N ASP A 46 -14.41 -1.60 1.27
CA ASP A 46 -14.30 -2.95 0.72
C ASP A 46 -15.69 -3.46 0.33
N ILE A 47 -15.95 -3.54 -0.95
CA ILE A 47 -17.18 -4.10 -1.54
C ILE A 47 -16.96 -5.51 -2.12
N GLY A 48 -15.85 -6.16 -1.72
CA GLY A 48 -15.37 -7.41 -2.28
C GLY A 48 -14.48 -7.20 -3.50
N TYR A 49 -15.03 -6.80 -4.62
CA TYR A 49 -14.26 -6.52 -5.85
C TYR A 49 -14.70 -5.21 -6.48
N VAL A 50 -13.86 -4.18 -6.38
CA VAL A 50 -14.01 -2.97 -7.17
C VAL A 50 -13.62 -3.30 -8.62
N SER A 51 -14.59 -3.54 -9.48
CA SER A 51 -14.40 -3.95 -10.87
C SER A 51 -14.66 -2.84 -11.89
N ASN A 52 -15.04 -1.65 -11.42
CA ASN A 52 -15.30 -0.46 -12.21
C ASN A 52 -14.83 0.78 -11.43
N PRO A 53 -14.22 1.80 -12.07
CA PRO A 53 -13.85 3.05 -11.40
C PRO A 53 -14.99 3.73 -10.64
N ASP A 54 -16.23 3.63 -11.10
CA ASP A 54 -17.39 4.28 -10.46
C ASP A 54 -17.82 3.62 -9.14
N GLN A 55 -17.34 2.40 -8.88
CA GLN A 55 -17.57 1.68 -7.61
C GLN A 55 -16.55 2.07 -6.52
N LEU A 56 -15.50 2.84 -6.89
CA LEU A 56 -14.50 3.26 -5.93
C LEU A 56 -15.06 4.39 -5.04
N THR A 57 -15.20 4.11 -3.76
CA THR A 57 -15.62 5.08 -2.75
C THR A 57 -14.52 5.22 -1.71
N LEU A 58 -13.81 6.36 -1.73
CA LEU A 58 -12.80 6.66 -0.71
C LEU A 58 -13.47 6.88 0.65
N TYR A 59 -12.80 6.44 1.72
CA TYR A 59 -13.20 6.86 3.05
C TYR A 59 -13.02 8.38 3.24
N PRO A 60 -13.88 9.05 4.02
CA PRO A 60 -13.85 10.51 4.15
C PRO A 60 -12.52 11.08 4.67
N TRP A 61 -11.80 10.30 5.43
CA TRP A 61 -10.51 10.66 6.03
C TRP A 61 -9.29 10.29 5.19
N ALA A 62 -9.47 9.57 4.07
CA ALA A 62 -8.35 9.01 3.30
C ALA A 62 -7.39 10.09 2.79
N ALA A 63 -7.91 11.18 2.25
CA ALA A 63 -7.08 12.26 1.72
C ALA A 63 -6.32 13.00 2.83
N GLU A 64 -6.95 13.27 3.99
CA GLU A 64 -6.28 13.88 5.13
C GLU A 64 -5.15 13.00 5.65
N ALA A 65 -5.38 11.69 5.81
CA ALA A 65 -4.36 10.74 6.24
C ALA A 65 -3.14 10.76 5.30
N VAL A 66 -3.38 10.70 3.99
CA VAL A 66 -2.30 10.73 2.98
C VAL A 66 -1.56 12.07 3.00
N ARG A 67 -2.25 13.22 3.19
CA ARG A 67 -1.57 14.52 3.36
C ARG A 67 -0.66 14.55 4.59
N LEU A 68 -1.09 13.99 5.72
CA LEU A 68 -0.24 13.90 6.91
C LEU A 68 1.03 13.07 6.63
N ILE A 69 0.90 11.94 5.93
CA ILE A 69 2.04 11.14 5.49
C ILE A 69 2.98 11.98 4.62
N ASN A 70 2.44 12.68 3.61
CA ASN A 70 3.24 13.53 2.71
C ASN A 70 3.98 14.63 3.48
N ASN A 71 3.31 15.31 4.41
CA ASN A 71 3.87 16.39 5.21
C ASN A 71 4.96 15.91 6.18
N SER A 72 4.92 14.64 6.60
CA SER A 72 5.96 14.04 7.43
C SER A 72 7.25 13.68 6.66
N GLY A 73 7.26 13.86 5.35
CA GLY A 73 8.37 13.48 4.47
C GLY A 73 8.44 11.98 4.16
N ARG A 74 7.49 11.17 4.62
CA ARG A 74 7.40 9.75 4.30
C ARG A 74 6.75 9.53 2.93
N LYS A 75 7.05 8.39 2.32
CA LYS A 75 6.38 7.94 1.10
C LYS A 75 5.01 7.35 1.45
N ALA A 76 3.97 7.76 0.72
CA ALA A 76 2.65 7.14 0.74
C ALA A 76 2.55 6.15 -0.42
N ILE A 77 2.55 4.85 -0.12
CA ILE A 77 2.59 3.78 -1.14
C ILE A 77 1.41 2.84 -0.95
N VAL A 78 0.63 2.65 -2.00
CA VAL A 78 -0.48 1.69 -2.00
C VAL A 78 0.03 0.30 -2.36
N ILE A 79 -0.39 -0.72 -1.59
CA ILE A 79 -0.08 -2.13 -1.81
C ILE A 79 -1.36 -2.96 -1.73
N THR A 80 -1.74 -3.68 -2.78
CA THR A 80 -3.05 -4.33 -2.80
C THR A 80 -3.07 -5.67 -3.52
N ASN A 81 -3.80 -6.66 -2.95
CA ASN A 81 -4.08 -7.94 -3.60
C ASN A 81 -5.31 -7.81 -4.50
N GLN A 82 -5.13 -7.95 -5.80
CA GLN A 82 -6.18 -7.76 -6.82
C GLN A 82 -6.50 -9.07 -7.56
N SER A 83 -6.87 -10.10 -6.81
CA SER A 83 -7.19 -11.42 -7.36
C SER A 83 -8.46 -11.47 -8.23
N GLY A 84 -9.23 -10.39 -8.30
CA GLY A 84 -10.33 -10.26 -9.27
C GLY A 84 -9.88 -10.44 -10.71
N ILE A 85 -8.62 -10.08 -11.02
CA ILE A 85 -8.00 -10.32 -12.34
C ILE A 85 -7.86 -11.82 -12.60
N ALA A 86 -7.27 -12.57 -11.65
CA ALA A 86 -7.17 -14.04 -11.78
C ALA A 86 -8.54 -14.71 -11.88
N ARG A 87 -9.58 -14.14 -11.28
CA ARG A 87 -10.95 -14.61 -11.33
C ARG A 87 -11.72 -14.20 -12.59
N GLY A 88 -11.11 -13.41 -13.47
CA GLY A 88 -11.75 -12.90 -14.68
C GLY A 88 -12.84 -11.87 -14.46
N LEU A 89 -12.90 -11.24 -13.28
CA LEU A 89 -13.93 -10.23 -12.95
C LEU A 89 -13.62 -8.88 -13.60
N TYR A 90 -12.36 -8.56 -13.81
CA TYR A 90 -11.87 -7.36 -14.51
C TYR A 90 -10.45 -7.57 -15.01
N THR A 91 -10.01 -6.71 -15.92
CA THR A 91 -8.69 -6.74 -16.53
C THR A 91 -7.69 -5.83 -15.81
N GLU A 92 -6.39 -5.97 -16.12
CA GLU A 92 -5.36 -5.03 -15.64
C GLU A 92 -5.61 -3.60 -16.15
N ASP A 93 -6.13 -3.43 -17.36
CA ASP A 93 -6.51 -2.10 -17.89
C ASP A 93 -7.64 -1.47 -17.08
N THR A 94 -8.60 -2.28 -16.65
CA THR A 94 -9.67 -1.81 -15.76
C THR A 94 -9.11 -1.42 -14.39
N LEU A 95 -8.22 -2.24 -13.83
CA LEU A 95 -7.55 -1.91 -12.58
C LEU A 95 -6.71 -0.62 -12.69
N ALA A 96 -6.01 -0.43 -13.81
CA ALA A 96 -5.25 0.81 -14.07
C ALA A 96 -6.16 2.05 -14.06
N ARG A 97 -7.38 1.95 -14.63
CA ARG A 97 -8.38 3.03 -14.57
C ARG A 97 -8.89 3.27 -13.14
N ILE A 98 -9.13 2.22 -12.36
CA ILE A 98 -9.51 2.33 -10.94
C ILE A 98 -8.42 3.05 -10.15
N HIS A 99 -7.15 2.66 -10.29
CA HIS A 99 -6.03 3.32 -9.62
C HIS A 99 -5.83 4.76 -10.09
N SER A 100 -6.05 5.05 -11.39
CA SER A 100 -6.00 6.42 -11.90
C SER A 100 -7.10 7.28 -11.28
N ARG A 101 -8.29 6.73 -11.07
CA ARG A 101 -9.40 7.41 -10.37
C ARG A 101 -9.03 7.68 -8.91
N LEU A 102 -8.53 6.68 -8.18
CA LEU A 102 -8.07 6.81 -6.79
C LEU A 102 -7.03 7.94 -6.64
N ILE A 103 -6.00 7.94 -7.48
CA ILE A 103 -4.95 8.97 -7.46
C ILE A 103 -5.52 10.37 -7.75
N LYS A 104 -6.42 10.49 -8.73
CA LYS A 104 -7.05 11.77 -9.08
C LYS A 104 -7.93 12.30 -7.95
N ASP A 105 -8.72 11.44 -7.32
CA ASP A 105 -9.62 11.86 -6.24
C ASP A 105 -8.81 12.32 -5.01
N LEU A 106 -7.77 11.60 -4.62
CA LEU A 106 -6.85 12.03 -3.56
C LEU A 106 -6.13 13.35 -3.92
N ALA A 107 -5.67 13.49 -5.17
CA ALA A 107 -4.96 14.69 -5.62
C ALA A 107 -5.84 15.95 -5.62
N ARG A 108 -7.15 15.84 -5.88
CA ARG A 108 -8.11 16.95 -5.78
C ARG A 108 -8.16 17.54 -4.37
N GLU A 109 -7.87 16.72 -3.37
CA GLU A 109 -7.79 17.12 -1.97
C GLU A 109 -6.35 17.38 -1.49
N GLY A 110 -5.39 17.53 -2.42
CA GLY A 110 -4.00 17.85 -2.11
C GLY A 110 -3.18 16.69 -1.55
N ALA A 111 -3.69 15.46 -1.62
CA ALA A 111 -2.99 14.25 -1.19
C ALA A 111 -2.27 13.59 -2.36
N ARG A 112 -1.02 13.10 -2.13
CA ARG A 112 -0.18 12.51 -3.16
C ARG A 112 0.20 11.07 -2.81
N ILE A 113 -0.09 10.14 -3.72
CA ILE A 113 0.42 8.77 -3.69
C ILE A 113 1.73 8.71 -4.47
N ASP A 114 2.79 8.20 -3.86
CA ASP A 114 4.12 8.07 -4.47
C ASP A 114 4.21 6.84 -5.39
N GLY A 115 3.51 5.76 -5.06
CA GLY A 115 3.49 4.53 -5.87
C GLY A 115 2.29 3.65 -5.56
N VAL A 116 1.89 2.84 -6.54
CA VAL A 116 0.85 1.80 -6.39
C VAL A 116 1.41 0.48 -6.88
N TYR A 117 1.42 -0.52 -6.00
CA TYR A 117 1.85 -1.88 -6.29
C TYR A 117 0.69 -2.83 -6.06
N TYR A 118 0.51 -3.80 -6.95
CA TYR A 118 -0.58 -4.75 -6.84
C TYR A 118 -0.17 -6.16 -7.24
N CYS A 119 -0.89 -7.13 -6.71
CA CYS A 119 -0.75 -8.53 -7.09
C CYS A 119 -2.02 -8.99 -7.83
N PRO A 120 -1.95 -9.34 -9.12
CA PRO A 120 -3.10 -9.84 -9.89
C PRO A 120 -3.34 -11.34 -9.71
N HIS A 121 -2.43 -12.05 -9.02
CA HIS A 121 -2.39 -13.49 -9.00
C HIS A 121 -3.26 -14.11 -7.89
N HIS A 122 -3.66 -15.37 -8.13
CA HIS A 122 -4.24 -16.24 -7.10
C HIS A 122 -3.64 -17.65 -7.22
N PRO A 123 -3.25 -18.31 -6.10
CA PRO A 123 -2.56 -19.60 -6.18
C PRO A 123 -3.42 -20.74 -6.72
N ALA A 124 -4.75 -20.67 -6.57
CA ALA A 124 -5.66 -21.79 -6.86
C ALA A 124 -6.78 -21.45 -7.85
N VAL A 125 -7.01 -20.16 -8.18
CA VAL A 125 -8.18 -19.74 -8.98
C VAL A 125 -7.74 -19.03 -10.24
N GLY A 126 -8.53 -19.17 -11.32
CA GLY A 126 -8.31 -18.56 -12.62
C GLY A 126 -7.47 -19.43 -13.55
N GLU A 127 -6.91 -18.82 -14.60
CA GLU A 127 -6.07 -19.46 -15.58
C GLU A 127 -4.68 -18.80 -15.65
N PRO A 128 -3.65 -19.51 -16.19
CA PRO A 128 -2.38 -18.88 -16.47
C PRO A 128 -2.54 -17.64 -17.39
N PRO A 129 -1.76 -16.58 -17.18
CA PRO A 129 -0.61 -16.46 -16.26
C PRO A 129 -0.96 -16.09 -14.82
N TYR A 130 -2.24 -15.81 -14.51
CA TYR A 130 -2.66 -15.28 -13.22
C TYR A 130 -2.85 -16.36 -12.13
N ARG A 131 -3.17 -17.60 -12.52
CA ARG A 131 -3.21 -18.73 -11.56
C ARG A 131 -1.80 -19.23 -11.28
N ARG A 132 -1.18 -18.65 -10.26
CA ARG A 132 0.14 -19.09 -9.79
C ARG A 132 0.43 -18.60 -8.37
N ALA A 133 1.30 -19.31 -7.65
CA ALA A 133 2.00 -18.76 -6.50
C ALA A 133 3.01 -17.71 -6.98
N CYS A 134 3.16 -16.61 -6.23
CA CYS A 134 4.04 -15.49 -6.58
C CYS A 134 4.57 -14.83 -5.32
N GLU A 135 5.65 -14.03 -5.46
CA GLU A 135 6.22 -13.28 -4.33
C GLU A 135 5.49 -11.97 -4.03
N CYS A 136 4.65 -11.47 -4.97
CA CYS A 136 3.95 -10.19 -4.77
C CYS A 136 2.67 -10.28 -3.95
N ARG A 137 2.07 -11.48 -3.80
CA ARG A 137 0.81 -11.62 -3.07
C ARG A 137 1.04 -11.56 -1.55
N LYS A 138 0.45 -10.58 -0.87
CA LYS A 138 0.42 -10.51 0.60
C LYS A 138 -0.07 -11.85 1.17
N PRO A 139 0.62 -12.43 2.15
CA PRO A 139 1.63 -11.81 3.03
C PRO A 139 3.10 -11.89 2.55
N ARG A 140 3.38 -12.23 1.30
CA ARG A 140 4.75 -12.20 0.75
C ARG A 140 5.19 -10.77 0.44
N THR A 141 6.49 -10.50 0.55
CA THR A 141 7.08 -9.15 0.60
C THR A 141 7.34 -8.49 -0.74
N GLY A 142 7.16 -9.20 -1.87
CA GLY A 142 7.62 -8.73 -3.17
C GLY A 142 7.12 -7.35 -3.62
N MET A 143 5.95 -6.88 -3.16
CA MET A 143 5.50 -5.51 -3.42
C MET A 143 6.31 -4.48 -2.61
N LEU A 144 6.62 -4.77 -1.34
CA LEU A 144 7.45 -3.93 -0.49
C LEU A 144 8.89 -3.90 -0.98
N ASP A 145 9.43 -5.06 -1.38
CA ASP A 145 10.79 -5.19 -1.89
C ASP A 145 10.99 -4.35 -3.17
N ALA A 146 10.00 -4.41 -4.09
CA ALA A 146 10.02 -3.61 -5.31
C ALA A 146 9.98 -2.09 -5.01
N ALA A 147 9.11 -1.67 -4.09
CA ALA A 147 9.03 -0.27 -3.68
C ALA A 147 10.30 0.18 -2.95
N SER A 148 10.85 -0.68 -2.08
CA SER A 148 12.07 -0.42 -1.32
C SER A 148 13.27 -0.19 -2.25
N LEU A 149 13.41 -1.05 -3.26
CA LEU A 149 14.47 -0.91 -4.26
C LEU A 149 14.32 0.40 -5.07
N GLU A 150 13.09 0.76 -5.41
CA GLU A 150 12.83 1.95 -6.25
C GLU A 150 13.02 3.27 -5.53
N TYR A 151 12.58 3.36 -4.26
CA TYR A 151 12.58 4.60 -3.50
C TYR A 151 13.67 4.67 -2.43
N GLY A 152 14.51 3.63 -2.30
CA GLY A 152 15.52 3.54 -1.25
C GLY A 152 14.90 3.52 0.16
N ILE A 153 13.85 2.70 0.35
CA ILE A 153 13.07 2.67 1.60
C ILE A 153 13.74 1.75 2.61
N ASP A 154 13.86 2.22 3.84
CA ASP A 154 14.19 1.44 5.02
C ASP A 154 12.89 0.82 5.58
N LEU A 155 12.73 -0.47 5.39
CA LEU A 155 11.53 -1.20 5.85
C LEU A 155 11.46 -1.22 7.39
N GLY A 156 12.58 -1.36 8.09
CA GLY A 156 12.62 -1.36 9.56
C GLY A 156 12.14 -0.05 10.20
N ARG A 157 12.11 1.05 9.43
CA ARG A 157 11.60 2.37 9.84
C ARG A 157 10.28 2.73 9.18
N SER A 158 9.61 1.75 8.57
CA SER A 158 8.38 1.91 7.79
C SER A 158 7.23 1.16 8.42
N PHE A 159 6.02 1.47 7.97
CA PHE A 159 4.79 0.82 8.44
C PHE A 159 3.99 0.22 7.29
N VAL A 160 3.27 -0.85 7.59
CA VAL A 160 2.20 -1.39 6.75
C VAL A 160 0.89 -1.15 7.49
N ILE A 161 -0.07 -0.46 6.85
CA ILE A 161 -1.41 -0.22 7.39
C ILE A 161 -2.40 -1.02 6.55
N GLY A 162 -3.21 -1.83 7.19
CA GLY A 162 -4.24 -2.63 6.54
C GLY A 162 -5.30 -3.12 7.52
N ASP A 163 -6.34 -3.76 6.98
CA ASP A 163 -7.50 -4.27 7.71
C ASP A 163 -7.48 -5.79 7.92
N LYS A 164 -6.49 -6.50 7.31
CA LYS A 164 -6.45 -7.96 7.30
C LYS A 164 -5.21 -8.52 8.01
N ALA A 165 -5.33 -9.72 8.56
CA ALA A 165 -4.21 -10.45 9.15
C ALA A 165 -3.03 -10.59 8.16
N SER A 166 -3.30 -10.73 6.85
CA SER A 166 -2.26 -10.80 5.82
C SER A 166 -1.42 -9.52 5.67
N ASP A 167 -1.93 -8.36 6.12
CA ASP A 167 -1.18 -7.11 6.13
C ASP A 167 -0.23 -7.06 7.33
N MET A 168 -0.67 -7.59 8.45
CA MET A 168 0.17 -7.72 9.65
C MET A 168 1.29 -8.72 9.44
N GLU A 169 0.98 -9.87 8.85
CA GLU A 169 1.96 -10.89 8.47
C GLU A 169 2.96 -10.36 7.42
N LEU A 170 2.50 -9.56 6.45
CA LEU A 170 3.37 -8.88 5.50
C LEU A 170 4.36 -7.94 6.20
N ALA A 171 3.87 -7.15 7.15
CA ALA A 171 4.73 -6.24 7.92
C ALA A 171 5.83 -7.01 8.64
N GLU A 172 5.48 -8.07 9.35
CA GLU A 172 6.43 -8.95 10.06
C GLU A 172 7.45 -9.55 9.09
N ASN A 173 6.98 -10.18 8.01
CA ASN A 173 7.85 -10.82 7.01
C ASN A 173 8.84 -9.84 6.36
N ALA A 174 8.47 -8.57 6.25
CA ALA A 174 9.29 -7.51 5.68
C ALA A 174 10.19 -6.79 6.70
N GLY A 175 10.08 -7.10 7.98
CA GLY A 175 10.76 -6.38 9.05
C GLY A 175 10.24 -4.95 9.26
N ALA A 176 9.02 -4.66 8.79
CA ALA A 176 8.32 -3.39 9.01
C ALA A 176 7.37 -3.49 10.21
N ARG A 177 6.81 -2.36 10.66
CA ARG A 177 5.82 -2.33 11.73
C ARG A 177 4.40 -2.40 11.16
N GLY A 178 3.54 -3.26 11.72
CA GLY A 178 2.14 -3.39 11.30
C GLY A 178 1.22 -2.43 12.06
N ALA A 179 0.23 -1.86 11.36
CA ALA A 179 -0.86 -1.09 11.95
C ALA A 179 -2.19 -1.64 11.43
N LEU A 180 -3.04 -2.13 12.33
CA LEU A 180 -4.36 -2.62 12.01
C LEU A 180 -5.38 -1.49 12.11
N VAL A 181 -6.17 -1.29 11.05
CA VAL A 181 -7.33 -0.41 11.07
C VAL A 181 -8.61 -1.22 11.21
N LEU A 182 -9.60 -0.70 11.96
CA LEU A 182 -10.85 -1.41 12.25
C LEU A 182 -11.92 -1.25 11.16
N THR A 183 -11.63 -0.51 10.10
CA THR A 183 -12.43 -0.46 8.86
C THR A 183 -12.34 -1.79 8.10
N GLY A 184 -13.15 -1.96 7.06
CA GLY A 184 -13.14 -3.17 6.26
C GLY A 184 -13.34 -4.44 7.09
N TYR A 185 -12.39 -5.37 7.02
CA TYR A 185 -12.35 -6.59 7.83
C TYR A 185 -11.64 -6.42 9.17
N GLY A 186 -11.17 -5.21 9.52
CA GLY A 186 -10.31 -5.01 10.68
C GLY A 186 -10.93 -5.39 12.01
N SER A 187 -12.22 -5.10 12.22
CA SER A 187 -12.92 -5.52 13.44
C SER A 187 -13.03 -7.04 13.55
N GLU A 188 -13.29 -7.75 12.43
CA GLU A 188 -13.29 -9.21 12.39
C GLU A 188 -11.87 -9.75 12.61
N THR A 189 -10.87 -9.14 11.98
CA THR A 189 -9.46 -9.47 12.18
C THR A 189 -9.08 -9.35 13.66
N LEU A 190 -9.46 -8.25 14.32
CA LEU A 190 -9.19 -8.03 15.75
C LEU A 190 -9.85 -9.07 16.65
N ALA A 191 -11.05 -9.55 16.29
CA ALA A 191 -11.77 -10.54 17.05
C ALA A 191 -11.13 -11.96 17.04
N HIS A 192 -10.18 -12.19 16.12
CA HIS A 192 -9.51 -13.48 15.94
C HIS A 192 -7.98 -13.37 16.06
N PRO A 193 -7.45 -12.98 17.23
CA PRO A 193 -6.01 -12.77 17.43
C PRO A 193 -5.18 -14.05 17.31
N ASP A 194 -5.79 -15.22 17.45
CA ASP A 194 -5.21 -16.54 17.22
C ASP A 194 -4.78 -16.78 15.77
N ARG A 195 -5.30 -16.00 14.83
CA ARG A 195 -4.96 -16.06 13.39
C ARG A 195 -3.87 -15.08 12.98
N TRP A 196 -3.31 -14.32 13.93
CA TRP A 196 -2.26 -13.37 13.62
C TRP A 196 -0.89 -13.96 13.94
N PRO A 197 0.06 -13.88 13.01
CA PRO A 197 1.43 -14.33 13.29
C PRO A 197 2.16 -13.35 14.21
N CYS A 198 1.74 -12.08 14.26
CA CYS A 198 2.40 -11.02 15.02
C CYS A 198 1.40 -10.02 15.58
N LYS A 199 1.79 -9.35 16.68
CA LYS A 199 0.98 -8.29 17.28
C LYS A 199 1.19 -6.97 16.52
N PRO A 200 0.11 -6.26 16.09
CA PRO A 200 0.23 -4.93 15.51
C PRO A 200 0.91 -3.95 16.47
N ALA A 201 1.75 -3.06 15.93
CA ALA A 201 2.34 -1.96 16.70
C ALA A 201 1.31 -0.87 17.01
N VAL A 202 0.29 -0.74 16.13
CA VAL A 202 -0.82 0.21 16.27
C VAL A 202 -2.12 -0.52 15.94
N ILE A 203 -3.19 -0.22 16.70
CA ILE A 203 -4.58 -0.57 16.39
C ILE A 203 -5.37 0.73 16.45
N ALA A 204 -6.11 1.07 15.38
CA ALA A 204 -6.82 2.32 15.25
C ALA A 204 -8.16 2.15 14.53
N ASP A 205 -9.12 3.02 14.80
CA ASP A 205 -10.45 2.94 14.21
C ASP A 205 -10.43 3.07 12.67
N ASN A 206 -9.48 3.86 12.14
CA ASN A 206 -9.37 4.14 10.71
C ASN A 206 -7.94 4.57 10.34
N LEU A 207 -7.71 4.77 9.03
CA LEU A 207 -6.41 5.15 8.49
C LEU A 207 -5.88 6.46 9.08
N LEU A 208 -6.73 7.48 9.29
CA LEU A 208 -6.29 8.78 9.81
C LEU A 208 -5.75 8.66 11.23
N GLU A 209 -6.47 7.95 12.09
CA GLU A 209 -6.03 7.72 13.46
C GLU A 209 -4.76 6.86 13.54
N ALA A 210 -4.65 5.84 12.68
CA ALA A 210 -3.42 5.06 12.57
C ALA A 210 -2.21 5.94 12.18
N VAL A 211 -2.38 6.81 11.18
CA VAL A 211 -1.32 7.72 10.74
C VAL A 211 -0.93 8.70 11.85
N ARG A 212 -1.89 9.29 12.57
CA ARG A 212 -1.63 10.19 13.70
C ARG A 212 -0.79 9.50 14.77
N GLN A 213 -1.20 8.32 15.23
CA GLN A 213 -0.47 7.55 16.24
C GLN A 213 0.95 7.19 15.79
N ILE A 214 1.13 6.82 14.51
CA ILE A 214 2.45 6.53 13.94
C ILE A 214 3.35 7.76 13.99
N LEU A 215 2.84 8.92 13.57
CA LEU A 215 3.64 10.15 13.52
C LEU A 215 3.97 10.67 14.93
N ASP A 216 3.05 10.60 15.87
CA ASP A 216 3.26 11.00 17.27
C ASP A 216 4.31 10.12 17.95
N SER A 217 4.32 8.80 17.66
CA SER A 217 5.32 7.88 18.22
C SER A 217 6.75 8.18 17.77
N ASP A 218 6.93 8.75 16.58
CA ASP A 218 8.25 9.12 16.08
C ASP A 218 8.79 10.38 16.77
N VAL A 219 7.91 11.35 17.08
CA VAL A 219 8.30 12.57 17.82
C VAL A 219 8.80 12.22 19.21
N ALA A 220 8.21 11.20 19.85
CA ALA A 220 8.61 10.76 21.19
C ALA A 220 9.96 10.01 21.23
N GLN A 221 10.48 9.58 20.07
CA GLN A 221 11.75 8.82 19.95
C GLN A 221 12.90 9.67 19.36
N SER A 222 12.67 10.93 19.05
CA SER A 222 13.65 11.89 18.50
C SER A 222 14.20 12.78 19.59
#